data_7c1f0c81c5ce2557fd8d3fdfb60660da
#
_entry.id   7c1f0c81c5ce2557fd8d3fdfb60660da
#
_cell.length_a   1.000
_cell.length_b   1.000
_cell.length_c   1.000
_cell.angle_alpha   90.00
_cell.angle_beta   90.00
_cell.angle_gamma   90.00
#
_symmetry.space_group_name_H-M   'P 1'
#
loop_
_entity.id
_entity.type
_entity.pdbx_description
1 polymer ?
#
loop_
_entity_poly.entity_id
_entity_poly.type
_entity_poly.pdbx_seq_one_letter_code
_entity_poly.pdbx_strand_id
1 'polypeptide(L)'
;TRQGIYPYPDEMRHAVYSVSKSMTGALAFFYLSERYGYGLGDELISDYVPVLANHPAWQGVTFLHTLNMVSGTEGSEESWHLYEILIKARSAEEAIQNIAGLGDYPGEPGEDFNYASTNLFVLSYAMQKYVEEKEGAGISYWDMVYENVLVPIGAENFTLLHTVESDGSKGIPMLAYGAWPTVDEVAKIALLISLEGKYNGQQILNRERCSEALGRTSWKGYSTNNDYRGKYYRHSFWSTDIRTGGCAVNVTYMLGYGGNYVWFFPSGAIAIRFMDEYDLDFKDLVKGVEKIRSSCNN
;
A
#
# COMPACT_ATOMS: atom_id res chain seq x y z
N THR A 1 17.37 17.27 -9.52
CA THR A 1 16.13 18.06 -9.42
C THR A 1 16.12 19.16 -10.47
N ARG A 2 14.98 19.85 -10.68
CA ARG A 2 14.89 21.05 -11.54
C ARG A 2 15.78 22.19 -11.07
N GLN A 3 16.08 22.24 -9.77
CA GLN A 3 16.96 23.23 -9.15
C GLN A 3 18.44 22.86 -9.20
N GLY A 4 18.77 21.72 -9.78
CA GLY A 4 20.13 21.20 -9.88
C GLY A 4 20.40 19.94 -9.06
N ILE A 5 21.68 19.67 -8.81
CA ILE A 5 22.10 18.53 -7.97
C ILE A 5 21.84 18.89 -6.52
N TYR A 6 21.08 18.03 -5.83
CA TYR A 6 20.83 18.17 -4.40
C TYR A 6 22.04 17.66 -3.60
N PRO A 7 22.43 18.32 -2.48
CA PRO A 7 23.44 17.77 -1.59
C PRO A 7 22.97 16.40 -1.06
N TYR A 8 23.82 15.40 -1.11
CA TYR A 8 23.52 14.04 -0.64
C TYR A 8 22.27 13.42 -1.30
N PRO A 9 22.17 13.32 -2.64
CA PRO A 9 20.97 12.89 -3.33
C PRO A 9 20.57 11.45 -2.97
N ASP A 10 21.53 10.60 -2.62
CA ASP A 10 21.30 9.20 -2.25
C ASP A 10 20.70 9.05 -0.85
N GLU A 11 20.83 10.08 0.00
CA GLU A 11 20.28 10.09 1.36
C GLU A 11 18.97 10.91 1.45
N MET A 12 18.59 11.57 0.36
CA MET A 12 17.39 12.41 0.34
C MET A 12 16.13 11.57 0.52
N ARG A 13 15.38 11.86 1.60
CA ARG A 13 14.11 11.21 1.89
C ARG A 13 12.93 12.00 1.35
N HIS A 14 11.91 11.30 0.93
CA HIS A 14 10.73 11.88 0.34
C HIS A 14 9.48 11.47 1.11
N ALA A 15 8.58 12.42 1.39
CA ALA A 15 7.23 12.13 1.82
C ALA A 15 6.45 11.57 0.63
N VAL A 16 6.32 10.26 0.54
CA VAL A 16 5.69 9.63 -0.62
C VAL A 16 4.19 9.49 -0.51
N TYR A 17 3.59 9.96 0.60
CA TYR A 17 2.16 9.93 0.87
C TYR A 17 1.56 8.53 0.61
N SER A 18 0.51 8.44 -0.18
CA SER A 18 -0.23 7.19 -0.42
C SER A 18 0.54 6.12 -1.21
N VAL A 19 1.74 6.40 -1.74
CA VAL A 19 2.66 5.33 -2.18
C VAL A 19 2.95 4.36 -1.01
N SER A 20 2.89 4.86 0.24
CA SER A 20 3.00 4.03 1.45
C SER A 20 2.03 2.85 1.45
N LYS A 21 0.78 3.03 0.99
CA LYS A 21 -0.24 1.96 0.98
C LYS A 21 0.26 0.70 0.26
N SER A 22 0.87 0.87 -0.90
CA SER A 22 1.46 -0.24 -1.66
C SER A 22 2.80 -0.67 -1.06
N MET A 23 3.69 0.29 -0.80
CA MET A 23 5.08 0.05 -0.42
C MET A 23 5.25 -0.47 1.01
N THR A 24 4.29 -0.21 1.89
CA THR A 24 4.32 -0.70 3.28
C THR A 24 3.12 -1.60 3.60
N GLY A 25 1.91 -1.18 3.24
CA GLY A 25 0.68 -1.93 3.53
C GLY A 25 0.63 -3.26 2.76
N ALA A 26 0.74 -3.20 1.43
CA ALA A 26 0.76 -4.43 0.64
C ALA A 26 2.03 -5.25 0.89
N LEU A 27 3.20 -4.61 1.04
CA LEU A 27 4.45 -5.32 1.35
C LEU A 27 4.32 -6.16 2.62
N ALA A 28 3.83 -5.55 3.72
CA ALA A 28 3.63 -6.24 4.99
C ALA A 28 2.62 -7.39 4.85
N PHE A 29 1.50 -7.14 4.19
CA PHE A 29 0.48 -8.15 3.95
C PHE A 29 1.01 -9.31 3.10
N PHE A 30 1.83 -9.05 2.07
CA PHE A 30 2.43 -10.10 1.23
C PHE A 30 3.46 -10.93 2.00
N TYR A 31 4.25 -10.30 2.88
CA TYR A 31 5.16 -11.00 3.78
C TYR A 31 4.39 -11.89 4.78
N LEU A 32 3.37 -11.37 5.42
CA LEU A 32 2.56 -12.14 6.34
C LEU A 32 1.79 -13.27 5.63
N SER A 33 1.34 -13.04 4.39
CA SER A 33 0.73 -14.09 3.55
C SER A 33 1.72 -15.20 3.17
N GLU A 34 3.02 -14.88 3.02
CA GLU A 34 4.05 -15.92 2.82
C GLU A 34 4.26 -16.73 4.09
N ARG A 35 4.28 -16.06 5.25
CA ARG A 35 4.55 -16.68 6.54
C ARG A 35 3.39 -17.53 7.07
N TYR A 36 2.16 -17.02 6.97
CA TYR A 36 0.95 -17.62 7.57
C TYR A 36 0.01 -18.26 6.56
N GLY A 37 0.29 -18.13 5.30
CA GLY A 37 -0.49 -18.69 4.22
C GLY A 37 -1.38 -17.67 3.50
N TYR A 38 -1.77 -18.05 2.29
CA TYR A 38 -2.60 -17.22 1.40
C TYR A 38 -3.96 -16.87 2.02
N GLY A 39 -4.52 -17.74 2.87
CA GLY A 39 -5.80 -17.54 3.56
C GLY A 39 -5.82 -16.39 4.57
N LEU A 40 -4.66 -15.77 4.90
CA LEU A 40 -4.62 -14.57 5.74
C LEU A 40 -5.57 -13.47 5.25
N GLY A 41 -5.83 -13.42 3.94
CA GLY A 41 -6.72 -12.43 3.36
C GLY A 41 -8.18 -12.56 3.79
N ASP A 42 -8.61 -13.74 4.21
CA ASP A 42 -9.97 -14.06 4.60
C ASP A 42 -10.25 -13.82 6.10
N GLU A 43 -9.18 -13.48 6.86
CA GLU A 43 -9.32 -13.13 8.29
C GLU A 43 -10.22 -11.91 8.45
N LEU A 44 -11.12 -11.96 9.41
CA LEU A 44 -12.08 -10.89 9.66
C LEU A 44 -11.46 -9.78 10.51
N ILE A 45 -11.67 -8.54 10.15
CA ILE A 45 -11.25 -7.37 10.93
C ILE A 45 -11.87 -7.42 12.33
N SER A 46 -13.15 -7.81 12.43
CA SER A 46 -13.88 -7.90 13.70
C SER A 46 -13.27 -8.83 14.72
N ASP A 47 -12.50 -9.84 14.30
CA ASP A 47 -11.88 -10.81 15.20
C ASP A 47 -10.67 -10.22 15.92
N TYR A 48 -10.01 -9.21 15.33
CA TYR A 48 -8.77 -8.62 15.83
C TYR A 48 -8.94 -7.17 16.33
N VAL A 49 -10.08 -6.54 16.06
CA VAL A 49 -10.36 -5.15 16.44
C VAL A 49 -11.62 -5.11 17.31
N PRO A 50 -11.49 -5.22 18.65
CA PRO A 50 -12.63 -5.46 19.54
C PRO A 50 -13.75 -4.43 19.45
N VAL A 51 -13.43 -3.14 19.25
CA VAL A 51 -14.43 -2.08 19.12
C VAL A 51 -15.29 -2.24 17.85
N LEU A 52 -14.76 -2.91 16.82
CA LEU A 52 -15.45 -3.19 15.56
C LEU A 52 -16.18 -4.55 15.56
N ALA A 53 -15.98 -5.40 16.58
CA ALA A 53 -16.51 -6.76 16.65
C ALA A 53 -18.05 -6.82 16.53
N ASN A 54 -18.77 -5.83 17.06
CA ASN A 54 -20.23 -5.75 16.99
C ASN A 54 -20.70 -4.53 16.16
N HIS A 55 -19.80 -3.88 15.44
CA HIS A 55 -20.13 -2.71 14.63
C HIS A 55 -20.75 -3.16 13.30
N PRO A 56 -21.99 -2.72 12.94
CA PRO A 56 -22.69 -3.23 11.75
C PRO A 56 -21.89 -3.08 10.46
N ALA A 57 -21.27 -1.93 10.22
CA ALA A 57 -20.51 -1.64 9.01
C ALA A 57 -19.22 -2.48 8.85
N TRP A 58 -18.75 -3.12 9.91
CA TRP A 58 -17.52 -3.92 9.89
C TRP A 58 -17.79 -5.43 9.88
N GLN A 59 -19.06 -5.85 9.86
CA GLN A 59 -19.42 -7.27 9.78
C GLN A 59 -19.04 -7.84 8.41
N GLY A 60 -18.32 -8.96 8.40
CA GLY A 60 -17.87 -9.61 7.17
C GLY A 60 -16.71 -8.89 6.44
N VAL A 61 -16.19 -7.79 6.99
CA VAL A 61 -15.02 -7.11 6.42
C VAL A 61 -13.76 -7.92 6.69
N THR A 62 -13.05 -8.31 5.62
CA THR A 62 -11.81 -9.06 5.71
C THR A 62 -10.58 -8.16 5.57
N PHE A 63 -9.39 -8.73 5.86
CA PHE A 63 -8.11 -8.06 5.61
C PHE A 63 -7.97 -7.67 4.12
N LEU A 64 -8.41 -8.55 3.20
CA LEU A 64 -8.39 -8.22 1.77
C LEU A 64 -9.36 -7.11 1.38
N HIS A 65 -10.53 -7.04 2.00
CA HIS A 65 -11.47 -5.94 1.73
C HIS A 65 -10.86 -4.58 2.07
N THR A 66 -10.19 -4.47 3.23
CA THR A 66 -9.50 -3.22 3.62
C THR A 66 -8.33 -2.90 2.71
N LEU A 67 -7.48 -3.89 2.37
CA LEU A 67 -6.34 -3.71 1.48
C LEU A 67 -6.77 -3.27 0.07
N ASN A 68 -7.94 -3.71 -0.38
CA ASN A 68 -8.50 -3.41 -1.70
C ASN A 68 -9.45 -2.22 -1.71
N MET A 69 -9.65 -1.52 -0.58
CA MET A 69 -10.56 -0.36 -0.48
C MET A 69 -12.02 -0.70 -0.85
N VAL A 70 -12.46 -1.88 -0.47
CA VAL A 70 -13.83 -2.39 -0.70
C VAL A 70 -14.46 -2.89 0.60
N SER A 71 -14.18 -2.21 1.70
CA SER A 71 -14.70 -2.60 3.02
C SER A 71 -16.21 -2.36 3.19
N GLY A 72 -16.82 -1.50 2.37
CA GLY A 72 -18.19 -1.04 2.58
C GLY A 72 -18.35 -0.07 3.75
N THR A 73 -17.23 0.47 4.28
CA THR A 73 -17.24 1.42 5.38
C THR A 73 -16.96 2.84 4.89
N GLU A 74 -17.50 3.83 5.59
CA GLU A 74 -17.21 5.22 5.29
C GLU A 74 -15.77 5.57 5.65
N GLY A 75 -15.21 6.48 4.87
CA GLY A 75 -13.91 7.08 5.12
C GLY A 75 -13.72 8.22 4.14
N SER A 76 -12.93 9.22 4.50
CA SER A 76 -12.65 10.37 3.66
C SER A 76 -11.16 10.56 3.49
N GLU A 77 -10.73 10.89 2.26
CA GLU A 77 -9.37 11.33 1.98
C GLU A 77 -9.20 12.85 2.12
N GLU A 78 -10.24 13.57 2.56
CA GLU A 78 -10.12 14.98 2.85
C GLU A 78 -9.21 15.24 4.05
N SER A 79 -8.24 16.12 3.88
CA SER A 79 -7.14 16.32 4.83
C SER A 79 -7.62 16.68 6.25
N TRP A 80 -8.69 17.48 6.38
CA TRP A 80 -9.23 17.85 7.68
C TRP A 80 -9.86 16.65 8.41
N HIS A 81 -10.53 15.76 7.67
CA HIS A 81 -11.17 14.56 8.22
C HIS A 81 -10.14 13.55 8.69
N LEU A 82 -9.10 13.27 7.87
CA LEU A 82 -7.97 12.43 8.27
C LEU A 82 -7.22 13.00 9.48
N TYR A 83 -7.10 14.34 9.56
CA TYR A 83 -6.47 14.98 10.71
C TYR A 83 -7.26 14.70 12.01
N GLU A 84 -8.57 14.90 12.00
CA GLU A 84 -9.42 14.67 13.18
C GLU A 84 -9.46 13.18 13.59
N ILE A 85 -9.49 12.27 12.64
CA ILE A 85 -9.65 10.84 12.90
C ILE A 85 -8.33 10.19 13.33
N LEU A 86 -7.25 10.44 12.58
CA LEU A 86 -5.98 9.69 12.72
C LEU A 86 -4.87 10.53 13.35
N ILE A 87 -4.62 11.75 12.84
CA ILE A 87 -3.42 12.50 13.21
C ILE A 87 -3.55 13.12 14.61
N LYS A 88 -4.75 13.53 15.00
CA LYS A 88 -5.04 14.12 16.30
C LYS A 88 -5.23 13.08 17.41
N ALA A 89 -5.44 11.81 17.05
CA ALA A 89 -5.58 10.74 18.02
C ALA A 89 -4.29 10.58 18.87
N ARG A 90 -4.47 10.32 20.16
CA ARG A 90 -3.39 10.22 21.16
C ARG A 90 -2.89 8.80 21.36
N SER A 91 -3.51 7.85 20.66
CA SER A 91 -3.15 6.43 20.66
C SER A 91 -3.76 5.74 19.44
N ALA A 92 -3.27 4.54 19.14
CA ALA A 92 -3.89 3.70 18.10
C ALA A 92 -5.33 3.33 18.45
N GLU A 93 -5.61 3.08 19.74
CA GLU A 93 -6.96 2.77 20.20
C GLU A 93 -7.94 3.93 20.00
N GLU A 94 -7.53 5.18 20.31
CA GLU A 94 -8.35 6.37 20.06
C GLU A 94 -8.63 6.54 18.56
N ALA A 95 -7.63 6.31 17.71
CA ALA A 95 -7.82 6.36 16.25
C ALA A 95 -8.84 5.32 15.76
N ILE A 96 -8.78 4.09 16.27
CA ILE A 96 -9.75 3.03 15.95
C ILE A 96 -11.15 3.41 16.43
N GLN A 97 -11.29 3.99 17.62
CA GLN A 97 -12.58 4.46 18.11
C GLN A 97 -13.16 5.60 17.27
N ASN A 98 -12.31 6.53 16.82
CA ASN A 98 -12.74 7.58 15.89
C ASN A 98 -13.23 6.99 14.56
N ILE A 99 -12.56 5.94 14.05
CA ILE A 99 -12.97 5.24 12.83
C ILE A 99 -14.31 4.51 13.06
N ALA A 100 -14.49 3.86 14.21
CA ALA A 100 -15.76 3.23 14.56
C ALA A 100 -16.94 4.23 14.67
N GLY A 101 -16.66 5.52 14.88
CA GLY A 101 -17.65 6.58 14.88
C GLY A 101 -18.05 7.08 13.49
N LEU A 102 -17.42 6.59 12.41
CA LEU A 102 -17.82 6.92 11.05
C LEU A 102 -19.10 6.16 10.65
N GLY A 103 -19.83 6.73 9.68
CA GLY A 103 -21.02 6.10 9.14
C GLY A 103 -20.73 4.91 8.22
N ASP A 104 -21.81 4.33 7.72
CA ASP A 104 -21.74 3.27 6.72
C ASP A 104 -21.56 3.87 5.32
N TYR A 105 -20.75 3.24 4.49
CA TYR A 105 -20.74 3.48 3.06
C TYR A 105 -21.86 2.62 2.42
N PRO A 106 -22.62 3.12 1.44
CA PRO A 106 -23.74 2.38 0.86
C PRO A 106 -23.26 1.26 -0.08
N GLY A 107 -22.59 0.25 0.45
CA GLY A 107 -22.08 -0.90 -0.27
C GLY A 107 -21.77 -2.05 0.68
N GLU A 108 -21.87 -3.28 0.17
CA GLU A 108 -21.48 -4.47 0.91
C GLU A 108 -19.96 -4.69 0.84
N PRO A 109 -19.35 -5.34 1.85
CA PRO A 109 -17.95 -5.69 1.78
C PRO A 109 -17.61 -6.51 0.52
N GLY A 110 -16.61 -6.06 -0.23
CA GLY A 110 -16.17 -6.71 -1.47
C GLY A 110 -16.84 -6.21 -2.75
N GLU A 111 -17.81 -5.31 -2.68
CA GLU A 111 -18.56 -4.84 -3.88
C GLU A 111 -17.99 -3.51 -4.41
N ASP A 112 -18.17 -2.43 -3.67
CA ASP A 112 -17.89 -1.09 -4.16
C ASP A 112 -16.54 -0.55 -3.67
N PHE A 113 -15.79 0.02 -4.60
CA PHE A 113 -14.52 0.68 -4.30
C PHE A 113 -14.75 2.06 -3.68
N ASN A 114 -14.25 2.23 -2.45
CA ASN A 114 -14.22 3.52 -1.75
C ASN A 114 -12.81 3.78 -1.19
N TYR A 115 -12.06 4.68 -1.81
CA TYR A 115 -10.68 4.95 -1.42
C TYR A 115 -10.62 5.73 -0.09
N ALA A 116 -10.14 5.06 0.96
CA ALA A 116 -10.04 5.63 2.30
C ALA A 116 -8.79 5.16 3.05
N SER A 117 -8.00 6.09 3.54
CA SER A 117 -6.78 5.81 4.33
C SER A 117 -7.08 5.08 5.64
N THR A 118 -8.27 5.23 6.20
CA THR A 118 -8.75 4.53 7.39
C THR A 118 -8.70 3.01 7.24
N ASN A 119 -8.99 2.48 6.03
CA ASN A 119 -8.88 1.05 5.73
C ASN A 119 -7.49 0.50 6.04
N LEU A 120 -6.43 1.21 5.62
CA LEU A 120 -5.05 0.76 5.87
C LEU A 120 -4.63 0.91 7.33
N PHE A 121 -5.21 1.85 8.06
CA PHE A 121 -4.96 1.95 9.49
C PHE A 121 -5.60 0.80 10.26
N VAL A 122 -6.86 0.49 9.96
CA VAL A 122 -7.56 -0.66 10.55
C VAL A 122 -6.85 -1.98 10.21
N LEU A 123 -6.42 -2.17 8.96
CA LEU A 123 -5.63 -3.33 8.57
C LEU A 123 -4.32 -3.42 9.35
N SER A 124 -3.61 -2.30 9.52
CA SER A 124 -2.36 -2.25 10.30
C SER A 124 -2.58 -2.70 11.75
N TYR A 125 -3.64 -2.19 12.37
CA TYR A 125 -4.02 -2.58 13.73
C TYR A 125 -4.39 -4.07 13.81
N ALA A 126 -5.21 -4.55 12.88
CA ALA A 126 -5.64 -5.94 12.84
C ALA A 126 -4.46 -6.90 12.60
N MET A 127 -3.54 -6.59 11.67
CA MET A 127 -2.31 -7.37 11.45
C MET A 127 -1.44 -7.42 12.71
N GLN A 128 -1.34 -6.33 13.48
CA GLN A 128 -0.61 -6.33 14.75
C GLN A 128 -1.24 -7.31 15.74
N LYS A 129 -2.57 -7.27 15.89
CA LYS A 129 -3.27 -8.18 16.80
C LYS A 129 -3.22 -9.64 16.35
N TYR A 130 -3.33 -9.87 15.05
CA TYR A 130 -3.13 -11.20 14.46
C TYR A 130 -1.75 -11.77 14.81
N VAL A 131 -0.69 -10.99 14.61
CA VAL A 131 0.68 -11.44 14.90
C VAL A 131 0.88 -11.63 16.40
N GLU A 132 0.35 -10.75 17.26
CA GLU A 132 0.41 -10.94 18.72
C GLU A 132 -0.28 -12.25 19.16
N GLU A 133 -1.36 -12.64 18.51
CA GLU A 133 -2.02 -13.93 18.77
C GLU A 133 -1.16 -15.13 18.35
N LYS A 134 -0.48 -15.05 17.21
CA LYS A 134 0.30 -16.17 16.65
C LYS A 134 1.71 -16.31 17.26
N GLU A 135 2.36 -15.20 17.54
CA GLU A 135 3.79 -15.16 17.96
C GLU A 135 3.98 -14.78 19.44
N GLY A 136 2.96 -14.16 20.05
CA GLY A 136 3.00 -13.70 21.43
C GLY A 136 2.87 -12.19 21.57
N ALA A 137 2.38 -11.76 22.74
CA ALA A 137 2.13 -10.36 23.05
C ALA A 137 3.42 -9.51 22.92
N GLY A 138 3.29 -8.34 22.30
CA GLY A 138 4.39 -7.40 22.09
C GLY A 138 5.29 -7.69 20.90
N ILE A 139 5.06 -8.77 20.15
CA ILE A 139 5.75 -9.01 18.88
C ILE A 139 5.17 -8.06 17.82
N SER A 140 6.02 -7.23 17.22
CA SER A 140 5.63 -6.28 16.19
C SER A 140 5.70 -6.93 14.82
N TYR A 141 4.58 -6.93 14.08
CA TYR A 141 4.61 -7.41 12.69
C TYR A 141 5.52 -6.55 11.81
N TRP A 142 5.62 -5.23 12.12
CA TRP A 142 6.48 -4.35 11.33
C TRP A 142 7.96 -4.60 11.57
N ASP A 143 8.35 -4.92 12.80
CA ASP A 143 9.73 -5.31 13.07
C ASP A 143 10.09 -6.63 12.36
N MET A 144 9.13 -7.57 12.25
CA MET A 144 9.30 -8.77 11.43
C MET A 144 9.49 -8.43 9.93
N VAL A 145 8.69 -7.49 9.38
CA VAL A 145 8.86 -7.01 8.00
C VAL A 145 10.22 -6.33 7.84
N TYR A 146 10.60 -5.48 8.79
CA TYR A 146 11.89 -4.80 8.75
C TYR A 146 13.06 -5.81 8.71
N GLU A 147 13.09 -6.75 9.63
CA GLU A 147 14.17 -7.73 9.75
C GLU A 147 14.22 -8.76 8.60
N ASN A 148 13.05 -9.21 8.13
CA ASN A 148 12.99 -10.31 7.17
C ASN A 148 12.76 -9.86 5.71
N VAL A 149 12.42 -8.60 5.47
CA VAL A 149 12.21 -8.05 4.12
C VAL A 149 13.17 -6.90 3.85
N LEU A 150 13.11 -5.82 4.65
CA LEU A 150 13.83 -4.58 4.36
C LEU A 150 15.35 -4.73 4.53
N VAL A 151 15.80 -5.30 5.63
CA VAL A 151 17.23 -5.55 5.88
C VAL A 151 17.84 -6.46 4.80
N PRO A 152 17.27 -7.63 4.46
CA PRO A 152 17.82 -8.50 3.43
C PRO A 152 17.99 -7.84 2.06
N ILE A 153 17.09 -6.93 1.66
CA ILE A 153 17.20 -6.23 0.37
C ILE A 153 18.07 -4.95 0.45
N GLY A 154 18.64 -4.66 1.62
CA GLY A 154 19.48 -3.47 1.84
C GLY A 154 18.70 -2.16 1.94
N ALA A 155 17.43 -2.20 2.40
CA ALA A 155 16.59 -1.04 2.71
C ALA A 155 16.52 -0.79 4.24
N GLU A 156 17.62 -0.99 4.94
CA GLU A 156 17.71 -0.98 6.40
C GLU A 156 17.53 0.39 7.06
N ASN A 157 17.62 1.46 6.29
CA ASN A 157 17.36 2.81 6.80
C ASN A 157 15.93 3.30 6.54
N PHE A 158 15.05 2.44 6.06
CA PHE A 158 13.67 2.78 5.73
C PHE A 158 12.92 3.36 6.94
N THR A 159 12.31 4.53 6.74
CA THR A 159 11.59 5.23 7.80
C THR A 159 10.08 5.14 7.58
N LEU A 160 9.36 4.70 8.61
CA LEU A 160 7.89 4.66 8.66
C LEU A 160 7.41 5.32 9.96
N LEU A 161 6.43 6.20 9.84
CA LEU A 161 5.75 6.80 10.98
C LEU A 161 4.87 5.76 11.69
N HIS A 162 4.71 5.94 13.00
CA HIS A 162 3.86 5.13 13.86
C HIS A 162 2.98 6.05 14.70
N THR A 163 1.90 5.52 15.25
CA THR A 163 1.21 6.21 16.34
C THR A 163 2.13 6.34 17.54
N VAL A 164 1.85 7.31 18.39
CA VAL A 164 2.53 7.48 19.68
C VAL A 164 1.48 7.19 20.75
N GLU A 165 1.74 6.16 21.55
CA GLU A 165 0.81 5.75 22.58
C GLU A 165 0.84 6.69 23.79
N SER A 166 -0.14 6.58 24.68
CA SER A 166 -0.31 7.50 25.81
C SER A 166 0.86 7.52 26.79
N ASP A 167 1.64 6.45 26.83
CA ASP A 167 2.88 6.33 27.62
C ASP A 167 4.13 6.80 26.87
N GLY A 168 3.97 7.30 25.63
CA GLY A 168 5.04 7.75 24.76
C GLY A 168 5.73 6.63 23.96
N SER A 169 5.28 5.39 24.09
CA SER A 169 5.82 4.28 23.31
C SER A 169 5.39 4.35 21.84
N LYS A 170 6.15 3.65 20.98
CA LYS A 170 5.86 3.49 19.56
C LYS A 170 4.69 2.51 19.40
N GLY A 171 3.64 2.95 18.71
CA GLY A 171 2.45 2.15 18.47
C GLY A 171 2.37 1.59 17.03
N ILE A 172 1.20 1.70 16.42
CA ILE A 172 0.86 1.07 15.14
C ILE A 172 1.49 1.81 13.94
N PRO A 173 2.05 1.09 12.96
CA PRO A 173 2.58 1.67 11.73
C PRO A 173 1.51 2.41 10.91
N MET A 174 1.87 3.60 10.41
CA MET A 174 1.01 4.44 9.57
C MET A 174 1.12 4.05 8.09
N LEU A 175 0.57 2.88 7.73
CA LEU A 175 0.72 2.29 6.39
C LEU A 175 0.11 3.13 5.27
N ALA A 176 -0.85 4.00 5.59
CA ALA A 176 -1.57 4.76 4.57
C ALA A 176 -0.74 5.89 3.93
N TYR A 177 0.20 6.51 4.70
CA TYR A 177 0.97 7.70 4.25
C TYR A 177 2.26 7.96 5.04
N GLY A 178 2.68 7.03 5.91
CA GLY A 178 3.76 7.22 6.88
C GLY A 178 5.18 6.99 6.37
N ALA A 179 5.37 6.56 5.12
CA ALA A 179 6.70 6.23 4.61
C ALA A 179 7.50 7.46 4.14
N TRP A 180 8.78 7.47 4.51
CA TRP A 180 9.77 8.48 4.12
C TRP A 180 11.04 7.80 3.59
N PRO A 181 10.97 7.14 2.42
CA PRO A 181 12.10 6.44 1.85
C PRO A 181 13.05 7.35 1.07
N THR A 182 14.25 6.83 0.81
CA THR A 182 15.08 7.27 -0.30
C THR A 182 14.59 6.67 -1.62
N VAL A 183 15.04 7.20 -2.77
CA VAL A 183 14.71 6.62 -4.09
C VAL A 183 15.28 5.19 -4.22
N ASP A 184 16.46 4.94 -3.66
CA ASP A 184 17.10 3.62 -3.68
C ASP A 184 16.28 2.56 -2.91
N GLU A 185 15.80 2.91 -1.71
CA GLU A 185 14.93 2.03 -0.93
C GLU A 185 13.62 1.69 -1.68
N VAL A 186 13.03 2.69 -2.34
CA VAL A 186 11.85 2.46 -3.20
C VAL A 186 12.17 1.54 -4.37
N ALA A 187 13.30 1.74 -5.04
CA ALA A 187 13.73 0.91 -6.15
C ALA A 187 13.93 -0.54 -5.74
N LYS A 188 14.53 -0.80 -4.57
CA LYS A 188 14.74 -2.15 -4.01
C LYS A 188 13.41 -2.84 -3.68
N ILE A 189 12.49 -2.13 -3.02
CA ILE A 189 11.14 -2.66 -2.72
C ILE A 189 10.36 -2.94 -4.02
N ALA A 190 10.37 -2.01 -4.96
CA ALA A 190 9.71 -2.18 -6.25
C ALA A 190 10.28 -3.36 -7.04
N LEU A 191 11.61 -3.53 -7.02
CA LEU A 191 12.28 -4.67 -7.65
C LEU A 191 11.86 -5.99 -7.01
N LEU A 192 11.85 -6.09 -5.67
CA LEU A 192 11.40 -7.28 -4.94
C LEU A 192 9.96 -7.67 -5.36
N ILE A 193 9.04 -6.71 -5.38
CA ILE A 193 7.65 -6.95 -5.81
C ILE A 193 7.61 -7.37 -7.28
N SER A 194 8.39 -6.73 -8.17
CA SER A 194 8.48 -7.05 -9.59
C SER A 194 9.01 -8.47 -9.85
N LEU A 195 9.85 -8.97 -8.95
CA LEU A 195 10.37 -10.35 -8.95
C LEU A 195 9.46 -11.33 -8.20
N GLU A 196 8.19 -10.97 -8.00
CA GLU A 196 7.18 -11.78 -7.31
C GLU A 196 7.62 -12.22 -5.90
N GLY A 197 8.29 -11.31 -5.20
CA GLY A 197 8.73 -11.51 -3.83
C GLY A 197 9.96 -12.40 -3.66
N LYS A 198 10.66 -12.73 -4.75
CA LYS A 198 11.87 -13.58 -4.70
C LYS A 198 13.13 -12.72 -4.63
N TYR A 199 14.00 -12.99 -3.66
CA TYR A 199 15.29 -12.33 -3.50
C TYR A 199 16.38 -13.35 -3.16
N ASN A 200 17.52 -13.32 -3.85
CA ASN A 200 18.65 -14.24 -3.67
C ASN A 200 18.25 -15.72 -3.62
N GLY A 201 17.27 -16.12 -4.43
CA GLY A 201 16.79 -17.51 -4.50
C GLY A 201 15.72 -17.86 -3.45
N GLN A 202 15.49 -17.01 -2.44
CA GLN A 202 14.48 -17.22 -1.39
C GLN A 202 13.19 -16.50 -1.74
N GLN A 203 12.05 -17.11 -1.42
CA GLN A 203 10.74 -16.47 -1.46
C GLN A 203 10.57 -15.68 -0.15
N ILE A 204 10.42 -14.37 -0.24
CA ILE A 204 10.27 -13.46 0.91
C ILE A 204 8.82 -12.97 1.03
N LEU A 205 8.21 -12.64 -0.12
CA LEU A 205 6.81 -12.22 -0.19
C LEU A 205 5.99 -13.28 -0.90
N ASN A 206 4.73 -13.40 -0.57
CA ASN A 206 3.83 -14.34 -1.22
C ASN A 206 3.73 -14.06 -2.73
N ARG A 207 4.09 -15.07 -3.52
CA ARG A 207 4.20 -14.97 -4.97
C ARG A 207 2.88 -14.62 -5.64
N GLU A 208 1.79 -15.27 -5.21
CA GLU A 208 0.47 -15.05 -5.81
C GLU A 208 -0.02 -13.64 -5.55
N ARG A 209 0.14 -13.13 -4.32
CA ARG A 209 -0.20 -11.74 -3.96
C ARG A 209 0.58 -10.71 -4.78
N CYS A 210 1.86 -10.93 -4.99
CA CYS A 210 2.67 -10.08 -5.87
C CYS A 210 2.17 -10.12 -7.32
N SER A 211 1.86 -11.31 -7.84
CA SER A 211 1.36 -11.50 -9.20
C SER A 211 -0.01 -10.85 -9.40
N GLU A 212 -0.91 -10.99 -8.43
CA GLU A 212 -2.23 -10.32 -8.41
C GLU A 212 -2.05 -8.80 -8.42
N ALA A 213 -1.24 -8.25 -7.50
CA ALA A 213 -0.99 -6.81 -7.42
C ALA A 213 -0.47 -6.23 -8.73
N LEU A 214 0.42 -6.94 -9.41
CA LEU A 214 1.01 -6.53 -10.69
C LEU A 214 0.11 -6.82 -11.92
N GLY A 215 -1.08 -7.43 -11.71
CA GLY A 215 -1.99 -7.78 -12.80
C GLY A 215 -1.47 -8.85 -13.74
N ARG A 216 -0.70 -9.77 -13.22
CA ARG A 216 -0.17 -10.95 -13.95
C ARG A 216 -1.08 -12.16 -13.87
N THR A 217 -2.29 -11.97 -13.32
CA THR A 217 -3.37 -12.95 -13.25
C THR A 217 -4.53 -12.52 -14.14
N SER A 218 -5.57 -13.35 -14.26
CA SER A 218 -6.81 -12.98 -14.95
C SER A 218 -7.65 -11.93 -14.20
N TRP A 219 -7.43 -11.78 -12.90
CA TRP A 219 -8.14 -10.79 -12.10
C TRP A 219 -7.57 -9.38 -12.32
N LYS A 220 -8.43 -8.48 -12.78
CA LYS A 220 -8.03 -7.09 -13.07
C LYS A 220 -8.03 -6.17 -11.86
N GLY A 221 -8.64 -6.59 -10.75
CA GLY A 221 -8.92 -5.75 -9.60
C GLY A 221 -10.33 -5.18 -9.61
N TYR A 222 -10.64 -4.39 -8.59
CA TYR A 222 -11.92 -3.69 -8.47
C TYR A 222 -11.95 -2.46 -9.38
N SER A 223 -13.10 -2.23 -10.04
CA SER A 223 -13.30 -0.99 -10.80
C SER A 223 -13.36 0.20 -9.84
N THR A 224 -12.60 1.23 -10.13
CA THR A 224 -12.57 2.43 -9.28
C THR A 224 -13.64 3.44 -9.65
N ASN A 225 -14.30 3.27 -10.80
CA ASN A 225 -15.18 4.26 -11.41
C ASN A 225 -14.52 5.65 -11.58
N ASN A 226 -13.17 5.68 -11.60
CA ASN A 226 -12.37 6.90 -11.63
C ASN A 226 -11.19 6.76 -12.61
N ASP A 227 -11.43 7.13 -13.86
CA ASP A 227 -10.41 7.05 -14.92
C ASP A 227 -9.22 8.02 -14.68
N TYR A 228 -9.39 9.02 -13.83
CA TYR A 228 -8.34 10.02 -13.57
C TYR A 228 -7.21 9.46 -12.71
N ARG A 229 -7.52 8.69 -11.66
CA ARG A 229 -6.51 8.09 -10.78
C ARG A 229 -6.05 6.72 -11.26
N GLY A 230 -6.93 5.94 -11.86
CA GLY A 230 -6.69 4.60 -12.35
C GLY A 230 -7.99 3.82 -12.51
N LYS A 231 -8.06 2.97 -13.51
CA LYS A 231 -9.27 2.23 -13.85
C LYS A 231 -9.58 1.09 -12.89
N TYR A 232 -8.51 0.47 -12.35
CA TYR A 232 -8.63 -0.65 -11.43
C TYR A 232 -7.74 -0.44 -10.21
N TYR A 233 -8.15 -1.06 -9.10
CA TYR A 233 -7.41 -1.10 -7.85
C TYR A 233 -7.32 -2.53 -7.33
N ARG A 234 -6.13 -2.94 -6.90
CA ARG A 234 -5.87 -4.28 -6.36
C ARG A 234 -4.69 -4.26 -5.41
N HIS A 235 -4.88 -4.80 -4.20
CA HIS A 235 -3.83 -4.89 -3.17
C HIS A 235 -3.05 -3.59 -2.97
N SER A 236 -3.77 -2.47 -2.87
CA SER A 236 -3.20 -1.12 -2.74
C SER A 236 -2.46 -0.58 -3.97
N PHE A 237 -2.55 -1.23 -5.12
CA PHE A 237 -2.00 -0.74 -6.40
C PHE A 237 -3.12 -0.27 -7.34
N TRP A 238 -2.85 0.82 -8.02
CA TRP A 238 -3.65 1.31 -9.13
C TRP A 238 -3.22 0.66 -10.44
N SER A 239 -4.12 0.54 -11.39
CA SER A 239 -3.75 0.19 -12.74
C SER A 239 -4.70 0.80 -13.78
N THR A 240 -4.18 0.96 -15.00
CA THR A 240 -4.95 1.46 -16.13
C THR A 240 -4.45 0.85 -17.42
N ASP A 241 -5.34 0.77 -18.42
CA ASP A 241 -5.00 0.30 -19.75
C ASP A 241 -4.55 1.50 -20.60
N ILE A 242 -3.38 1.41 -21.20
CA ILE A 242 -2.79 2.46 -22.05
C ILE A 242 -2.51 1.89 -23.43
N ARG A 243 -2.84 2.63 -24.46
CA ARG A 243 -2.43 2.31 -25.84
C ARG A 243 -1.09 2.96 -26.15
N THR A 244 -0.11 2.15 -26.52
CA THR A 244 1.23 2.60 -26.89
C THR A 244 1.80 1.65 -27.96
N GLY A 245 2.53 2.19 -28.97
CA GLY A 245 3.26 1.38 -29.94
C GLY A 245 2.42 0.37 -30.72
N GLY A 246 1.10 0.53 -30.80
CA GLY A 246 0.20 -0.37 -31.53
C GLY A 246 -0.47 -1.47 -30.69
N CYS A 247 -0.15 -1.59 -29.42
CA CYS A 247 -0.83 -2.50 -28.49
C CYS A 247 -1.46 -1.79 -27.30
N ALA A 248 -2.33 -2.48 -26.55
CA ALA A 248 -2.83 -2.04 -25.24
C ALA A 248 -2.04 -2.76 -24.16
N VAL A 249 -1.51 -2.01 -23.21
CA VAL A 249 -0.78 -2.53 -22.05
C VAL A 249 -1.49 -2.10 -20.76
N ASN A 250 -1.61 -3.01 -19.80
CA ASN A 250 -2.05 -2.67 -18.44
C ASN A 250 -0.82 -2.26 -17.63
N VAL A 251 -0.76 -1.00 -17.22
CA VAL A 251 0.33 -0.47 -16.39
C VAL A 251 -0.16 -0.41 -14.95
N THR A 252 0.55 -1.06 -14.06
CA THR A 252 0.31 -1.03 -12.60
C THR A 252 1.19 0.03 -11.95
N TYR A 253 0.70 0.71 -10.93
CA TYR A 253 1.48 1.72 -10.24
C TYR A 253 1.03 1.96 -8.79
N MET A 254 1.98 2.40 -7.98
CA MET A 254 1.75 3.05 -6.71
C MET A 254 1.54 4.53 -6.95
N LEU A 255 0.59 5.16 -6.26
CA LEU A 255 0.24 6.57 -6.43
C LEU A 255 0.13 7.27 -5.08
N GLY A 256 0.83 8.40 -4.94
CA GLY A 256 0.75 9.28 -3.78
C GLY A 256 0.47 10.74 -4.18
N TYR A 257 -0.08 11.49 -3.23
CA TYR A 257 -0.33 12.91 -3.40
C TYR A 257 0.92 13.66 -3.85
N GLY A 258 0.76 14.73 -4.63
CA GLY A 258 1.88 15.54 -5.15
C GLY A 258 2.62 14.91 -6.33
N GLY A 259 2.01 13.96 -7.03
CA GLY A 259 2.62 13.34 -8.22
C GLY A 259 3.70 12.31 -7.90
N ASN A 260 3.58 11.65 -6.74
CA ASN A 260 4.47 10.56 -6.38
C ASN A 260 4.02 9.26 -7.03
N TYR A 261 4.86 8.66 -7.86
CA TYR A 261 4.53 7.45 -8.60
C TYR A 261 5.68 6.44 -8.62
N VAL A 262 5.31 5.15 -8.60
CA VAL A 262 6.17 4.02 -8.95
C VAL A 262 5.41 3.17 -9.95
N TRP A 263 5.86 3.09 -11.21
CA TRP A 263 5.22 2.33 -12.27
C TRP A 263 5.89 1.00 -12.51
N PHE A 264 5.07 -0.01 -12.76
CA PHE A 264 5.48 -1.35 -13.17
C PHE A 264 4.95 -1.63 -14.58
N PHE A 265 5.84 -1.85 -15.51
CA PHE A 265 5.50 -2.11 -16.90
C PHE A 265 5.53 -3.62 -17.19
N PRO A 266 4.67 -4.12 -18.11
CA PRO A 266 4.72 -5.53 -18.51
C PRO A 266 6.08 -5.94 -19.09
N SER A 267 6.84 -5.01 -19.67
CA SER A 267 8.22 -5.22 -20.13
C SER A 267 9.21 -5.52 -19.00
N GLY A 268 8.79 -5.44 -17.72
CA GLY A 268 9.66 -5.52 -16.55
C GLY A 268 10.42 -4.24 -16.23
N ALA A 269 10.17 -3.14 -16.95
CA ALA A 269 10.70 -1.83 -16.58
C ALA A 269 9.97 -1.29 -15.33
N ILE A 270 10.72 -0.56 -14.50
CA ILE A 270 10.20 0.17 -13.35
C ILE A 270 10.57 1.64 -13.54
N ALA A 271 9.64 2.56 -13.33
CA ALA A 271 9.90 3.98 -13.32
C ALA A 271 9.47 4.59 -11.99
N ILE A 272 10.27 5.51 -11.46
CA ILE A 272 10.02 6.19 -10.18
C ILE A 272 10.06 7.69 -10.41
N ARG A 273 9.07 8.39 -9.85
CA ARG A 273 9.00 9.85 -9.87
C ARG A 273 8.39 10.36 -8.58
N PHE A 274 9.05 11.32 -7.95
CA PHE A 274 8.60 11.92 -6.70
C PHE A 274 8.59 13.45 -6.77
N MET A 275 7.66 14.07 -6.04
CA MET A 275 7.60 15.50 -5.72
C MET A 275 7.60 16.42 -6.94
N ASP A 276 6.80 16.11 -7.96
CA ASP A 276 6.72 16.93 -9.17
C ASP A 276 5.40 17.69 -9.35
N GLU A 277 4.50 17.61 -8.37
CA GLU A 277 3.22 18.30 -8.37
C GLU A 277 2.34 18.03 -9.61
N TYR A 278 2.45 16.82 -10.19
CA TYR A 278 1.75 16.38 -11.41
C TYR A 278 2.17 17.12 -12.71
N ASP A 279 3.30 17.79 -12.73
CA ASP A 279 3.79 18.53 -13.90
C ASP A 279 4.07 17.65 -15.11
N LEU A 280 4.48 16.39 -14.91
CA LEU A 280 4.71 15.46 -16.01
C LEU A 280 3.45 14.69 -16.34
N ASP A 281 2.99 14.77 -17.59
CA ASP A 281 1.87 13.98 -18.07
C ASP A 281 2.18 12.48 -17.97
N PHE A 282 1.27 11.73 -17.37
CA PHE A 282 1.39 10.28 -17.18
C PHE A 282 1.59 9.55 -18.52
N LYS A 283 0.87 9.96 -19.59
CA LYS A 283 0.97 9.33 -20.91
C LYS A 283 2.31 9.58 -21.57
N ASP A 284 2.91 10.73 -21.34
CA ASP A 284 4.22 11.07 -21.92
C ASP A 284 5.34 10.29 -21.24
N LEU A 285 5.25 10.06 -19.93
CA LEU A 285 6.18 9.18 -19.22
C LEU A 285 6.06 7.74 -19.77
N VAL A 286 4.86 7.20 -19.88
CA VAL A 286 4.65 5.85 -20.42
C VAL A 286 5.21 5.73 -21.83
N LYS A 287 4.94 6.69 -22.72
CA LYS A 287 5.53 6.70 -24.06
C LYS A 287 7.07 6.75 -24.03
N GLY A 288 7.64 7.49 -23.07
CA GLY A 288 9.09 7.57 -22.87
C GLY A 288 9.69 6.21 -22.48
N VAL A 289 9.11 5.54 -21.50
CA VAL A 289 9.55 4.20 -21.06
C VAL A 289 9.40 3.16 -22.18
N GLU A 290 8.27 3.16 -22.89
CA GLU A 290 8.01 2.24 -24.00
C GLU A 290 8.98 2.40 -25.19
N LYS A 291 9.56 3.60 -25.37
CA LYS A 291 10.65 3.82 -26.36
C LYS A 291 11.96 3.15 -25.93
N ILE A 292 12.22 3.06 -24.62
CA ILE A 292 13.43 2.44 -24.07
C ILE A 292 13.29 0.92 -24.03
N ARG A 293 12.13 0.46 -23.56
CA ARG A 293 11.81 -0.97 -23.42
C ARG A 293 10.32 -1.20 -23.64
N SER A 294 9.98 -1.66 -24.85
CA SER A 294 8.58 -1.87 -25.25
C SER A 294 7.95 -3.06 -24.55
N SER A 295 6.71 -2.87 -24.08
CA SER A 295 5.83 -3.92 -23.57
C SER A 295 5.06 -4.65 -24.68
N CYS A 296 5.06 -4.12 -25.91
CA CYS A 296 4.30 -4.68 -27.04
C CYS A 296 4.97 -5.88 -27.73
N ASN A 297 6.23 -6.14 -27.42
CA ASN A 297 7.05 -7.16 -28.09
C ASN A 297 7.35 -8.37 -27.18
N ASN A 298 6.62 -8.51 -26.08
CA ASN A 298 6.78 -9.63 -25.12
C ASN A 298 5.61 -10.59 -25.19
#